data_8219514620142aac6d2fb0d727017fee
#
_entry.id   8219514620142aac6d2fb0d727017fee
#
_cell.length_a   1.000
_cell.length_b   1.000
_cell.length_c   1.000
_cell.angle_alpha   90.00
_cell.angle_beta   90.00
_cell.angle_gamma   90.00
#
_symmetry.space_group_name_H-M   'P 1'
#
loop_
_entity.id
_entity.type
_entity.pdbx_description
1 polymer ?
#
loop_
_entity_poly.entity_id
_entity_poly.type
_entity_poly.pdbx_seq_one_letter_code
_entity_poly.pdbx_strand_id
1 'polypeptide(L)'
;MSEASSTPVKTFSIGFEEQDFSELHHARRVAEHVGAEHHEFIVRPDALEVLPTLVEHYGEPYADSSAIPTYYVSRETRRHVTVALNGDGGDECFAGYERYAVMKFAETYHRLPAKLRKHFVERAFEMLPSGGGGRSFFTRAKRFMRGASLPRVERYLRWVSVFDTPDKHELYSDDFKHETAGWSATSWLEPWFVHANGSGLLDATLLADTMTYLPNDLLVKVDIASMAVSLEARSPFLDHHVIEFAASLPENLKLRGLTTKYLLKKVLKRLLPSENLDRRKMGFGVPIGHWFRGELQNFLRETILSQKALARGLFKPEAVRRLVELHTRRERDFSHQLWTLLMLELWFQKFID
;
A
#
# COMPACT_ATOMS: atom_id res chain seq x y z
N MET A 1 -14.48 -17.76 14.79
CA MET A 1 -14.62 -17.31 16.20
C MET A 1 -16.08 -17.32 16.63
N SER A 2 -17.04 -16.70 15.92
CA SER A 2 -18.45 -16.66 16.35
C SER A 2 -19.04 -18.05 16.64
N GLU A 3 -18.81 -19.03 15.75
CA GLU A 3 -19.29 -20.42 15.94
C GLU A 3 -18.60 -21.16 17.09
N ALA A 4 -17.41 -20.74 17.48
CA ALA A 4 -16.59 -21.38 18.53
C ALA A 4 -16.64 -20.61 19.85
N SER A 5 -17.41 -19.54 19.96
CA SER A 5 -17.53 -18.70 21.15
C SER A 5 -18.91 -18.83 21.77
N SER A 6 -18.98 -18.91 23.10
CA SER A 6 -20.24 -18.90 23.85
C SER A 6 -20.83 -17.48 24.05
N THR A 7 -20.05 -16.45 23.74
CA THR A 7 -20.45 -15.04 23.82
C THR A 7 -20.23 -14.37 22.47
N PRO A 8 -20.99 -13.31 22.13
CA PRO A 8 -20.74 -12.54 20.91
C PRO A 8 -19.29 -12.06 20.81
N VAL A 9 -18.69 -12.29 19.66
CA VAL A 9 -17.33 -11.83 19.39
C VAL A 9 -17.35 -10.32 19.18
N LYS A 10 -16.44 -9.58 19.82
CA LYS A 10 -16.28 -8.16 19.59
C LYS A 10 -15.55 -7.91 18.28
N THR A 11 -16.07 -6.99 17.48
CA THR A 11 -15.45 -6.55 16.23
C THR A 11 -15.35 -5.03 16.21
N PHE A 12 -14.29 -4.52 15.60
CA PHE A 12 -13.93 -3.11 15.64
C PHE A 12 -13.67 -2.60 14.23
N SER A 13 -14.23 -1.45 13.90
CA SER A 13 -13.99 -0.81 12.60
C SER A 13 -13.90 0.70 12.79
N ILE A 14 -13.01 1.33 12.02
CA ILE A 14 -12.98 2.78 11.90
C ILE A 14 -13.48 3.23 10.54
N GLY A 15 -14.08 4.40 10.52
CA GLY A 15 -14.43 5.14 9.32
C GLY A 15 -13.94 6.57 9.43
N PHE A 16 -14.00 7.27 8.32
CA PHE A 16 -13.68 8.68 8.19
C PHE A 16 -14.94 9.47 7.82
N GLU A 17 -14.94 10.77 8.02
CA GLU A 17 -16.03 11.64 7.55
C GLU A 17 -16.14 11.62 6.03
N GLU A 18 -15.01 11.45 5.34
CA GLU A 18 -14.95 11.27 3.90
C GLU A 18 -15.47 9.89 3.51
N GLN A 19 -16.68 9.84 3.00
CA GLN A 19 -17.37 8.59 2.63
C GLN A 19 -16.57 7.71 1.66
N ASP A 20 -15.78 8.32 0.78
CA ASP A 20 -14.92 7.60 -0.18
C ASP A 20 -13.83 6.75 0.49
N PHE A 21 -13.55 6.96 1.78
CA PHE A 21 -12.56 6.24 2.58
C PHE A 21 -13.19 5.38 3.67
N SER A 22 -14.52 5.33 3.79
CA SER A 22 -15.22 4.60 4.83
C SER A 22 -15.78 3.26 4.31
N GLU A 23 -15.40 2.16 4.97
CA GLU A 23 -15.93 0.81 4.72
C GLU A 23 -16.90 0.33 5.82
N LEU A 24 -17.35 1.20 6.72
CA LEU A 24 -18.16 0.85 7.89
C LEU A 24 -19.43 0.08 7.52
N HIS A 25 -20.13 0.45 6.45
CA HIS A 25 -21.36 -0.25 6.01
C HIS A 25 -21.10 -1.72 5.61
N HIS A 26 -19.92 -2.02 5.08
CA HIS A 26 -19.54 -3.41 4.78
C HIS A 26 -19.18 -4.18 6.05
N ALA A 27 -18.45 -3.56 6.96
CA ALA A 27 -18.06 -4.16 8.23
C ALA A 27 -19.30 -4.47 9.08
N ARG A 28 -20.23 -3.52 9.19
CA ARG A 28 -21.51 -3.68 9.92
C ARG A 28 -22.31 -4.87 9.40
N ARG A 29 -22.48 -4.98 8.07
CA ARG A 29 -23.22 -6.10 7.45
C ARG A 29 -22.62 -7.45 7.80
N VAL A 30 -21.28 -7.57 7.82
CA VAL A 30 -20.61 -8.80 8.22
C VAL A 30 -20.84 -9.07 9.71
N ALA A 31 -20.66 -8.06 10.56
CA ALA A 31 -20.85 -8.21 12.00
C ALA A 31 -22.28 -8.65 12.37
N GLU A 32 -23.29 -8.03 11.76
CA GLU A 32 -24.70 -8.42 11.91
C GLU A 32 -24.93 -9.87 11.47
N HIS A 33 -24.35 -10.26 10.32
CA HIS A 33 -24.51 -11.61 9.77
C HIS A 33 -23.93 -12.69 10.69
N VAL A 34 -22.80 -12.42 11.34
CA VAL A 34 -22.15 -13.38 12.24
C VAL A 34 -22.55 -13.22 13.71
N GLY A 35 -23.47 -12.31 14.01
CA GLY A 35 -23.94 -12.05 15.38
C GLY A 35 -22.89 -11.47 16.30
N ALA A 36 -21.99 -10.62 15.78
CA ALA A 36 -20.92 -10.00 16.55
C ALA A 36 -21.39 -8.73 17.28
N GLU A 37 -20.76 -8.44 18.44
CA GLU A 37 -20.85 -7.13 19.10
C GLU A 37 -19.93 -6.15 18.33
N HIS A 38 -20.52 -5.30 17.50
CA HIS A 38 -19.76 -4.43 16.59
C HIS A 38 -19.58 -3.03 17.13
N HIS A 39 -18.33 -2.58 17.20
CA HIS A 39 -17.94 -1.24 17.59
C HIS A 39 -17.44 -0.46 16.38
N GLU A 40 -18.10 0.65 16.06
CA GLU A 40 -17.71 1.55 14.97
C GLU A 40 -17.24 2.89 15.53
N PHE A 41 -16.11 3.36 15.03
CA PHE A 41 -15.55 4.65 15.41
C PHE A 41 -15.37 5.52 14.18
N ILE A 42 -15.91 6.74 14.20
CA ILE A 42 -15.60 7.76 13.22
C ILE A 42 -14.38 8.52 13.74
N VAL A 43 -13.28 8.36 13.05
CA VAL A 43 -12.02 9.01 13.42
C VAL A 43 -11.88 10.29 12.60
N ARG A 44 -11.62 11.37 13.31
CA ARG A 44 -11.07 12.61 12.73
C ARG A 44 -9.57 12.61 13.04
N PRO A 45 -8.74 12.12 12.11
CA PRO A 45 -7.34 12.02 12.42
C PRO A 45 -6.75 13.43 12.59
N ASP A 46 -6.32 13.76 13.79
CA ASP A 46 -5.38 14.85 13.95
C ASP A 46 -3.98 14.31 13.63
N ALA A 47 -3.58 14.53 12.39
CA ALA A 47 -2.28 14.06 11.94
C ALA A 47 -1.14 14.73 12.72
N LEU A 48 -1.30 15.98 13.12
CA LEU A 48 -0.29 16.71 13.90
C LEU A 48 -0.12 16.11 15.30
N GLU A 49 -1.22 15.65 15.93
CA GLU A 49 -1.17 14.99 17.24
C GLU A 49 -0.45 13.64 17.17
N VAL A 50 -0.72 12.84 16.13
CA VAL A 50 -0.26 11.44 16.07
C VAL A 50 1.11 11.25 15.44
N LEU A 51 1.53 12.15 14.54
CA LEU A 51 2.80 12.01 13.81
C LEU A 51 4.02 11.91 14.74
N PRO A 52 4.19 12.73 15.80
CA PRO A 52 5.32 12.59 16.71
C PRO A 52 5.38 11.20 17.36
N THR A 53 4.23 10.67 17.78
CA THR A 53 4.12 9.34 18.38
C THR A 53 4.53 8.26 17.38
N LEU A 54 4.04 8.33 16.14
CA LEU A 54 4.39 7.35 15.11
C LEU A 54 5.89 7.40 14.77
N VAL A 55 6.44 8.60 14.54
CA VAL A 55 7.87 8.76 14.24
C VAL A 55 8.73 8.17 15.35
N GLU A 56 8.39 8.42 16.62
CA GLU A 56 9.10 7.90 17.77
C GLU A 56 9.06 6.37 17.85
N HIS A 57 7.88 5.77 17.69
CA HIS A 57 7.71 4.32 17.83
C HIS A 57 8.29 3.53 16.67
N TYR A 58 8.20 4.05 15.42
CA TYR A 58 8.83 3.40 14.28
C TYR A 58 10.36 3.42 14.36
N GLY A 59 10.97 4.46 14.90
CA GLY A 59 12.42 4.58 15.07
C GLY A 59 13.22 4.68 13.77
N GLU A 60 12.56 4.54 12.64
CA GLU A 60 13.10 4.63 11.28
C GLU A 60 12.21 5.51 10.40
N PRO A 61 12.69 6.00 9.23
CA PRO A 61 11.88 6.85 8.34
C PRO A 61 10.80 6.04 7.63
N TYR A 62 9.79 5.63 8.36
CA TYR A 62 8.66 4.83 7.89
C TYR A 62 7.59 5.71 7.23
N ALA A 63 7.13 5.38 6.02
CA ALA A 63 6.30 6.27 5.21
C ALA A 63 5.00 5.66 4.66
N ASP A 64 4.50 4.53 5.17
CA ASP A 64 3.14 4.10 4.85
C ASP A 64 2.12 4.94 5.63
N SER A 65 1.36 5.77 4.93
CA SER A 65 0.35 6.66 5.53
C SER A 65 -0.79 5.92 6.24
N SER A 66 -0.98 4.63 5.93
CA SER A 66 -1.96 3.80 6.62
C SER A 66 -1.56 3.44 8.06
N ALA A 67 -0.35 3.84 8.51
CA ALA A 67 0.03 3.80 9.92
C ALA A 67 -0.92 4.65 10.80
N ILE A 68 -1.40 5.78 10.31
CA ILE A 68 -2.35 6.64 11.02
C ILE A 68 -3.65 5.89 11.35
N PRO A 69 -4.42 5.38 10.37
CA PRO A 69 -5.64 4.65 10.69
C PRO A 69 -5.38 3.36 11.46
N THR A 70 -4.24 2.70 11.26
CA THR A 70 -3.86 1.52 12.03
C THR A 70 -3.68 1.88 13.51
N TYR A 71 -3.00 2.98 13.83
CA TYR A 71 -2.86 3.47 15.20
C TYR A 71 -4.22 3.78 15.82
N TYR A 72 -5.09 4.52 15.12
CA TYR A 72 -6.40 4.90 15.66
C TYR A 72 -7.32 3.69 15.92
N VAL A 73 -7.40 2.74 14.97
CA VAL A 73 -8.21 1.53 15.19
C VAL A 73 -7.64 0.70 16.35
N SER A 74 -6.33 0.64 16.48
CA SER A 74 -5.68 -0.07 17.58
C SER A 74 -5.95 0.60 18.93
N ARG A 75 -5.88 1.93 18.99
CA ARG A 75 -6.15 2.72 20.20
C ARG A 75 -7.61 2.53 20.67
N GLU A 76 -8.56 2.60 19.78
CA GLU A 76 -9.96 2.40 20.13
C GLU A 76 -10.25 0.92 20.51
N THR A 77 -9.69 -0.03 19.76
CA THR A 77 -9.83 -1.48 20.05
C THR A 77 -9.25 -1.83 21.42
N ARG A 78 -8.10 -1.25 21.79
CA ARG A 78 -7.42 -1.51 23.07
C ARG A 78 -8.27 -1.14 24.30
N ARG A 79 -9.20 -0.24 24.16
CA ARG A 79 -10.15 0.12 25.25
C ARG A 79 -11.08 -1.04 25.62
N HIS A 80 -11.23 -2.03 24.74
CA HIS A 80 -12.19 -3.12 24.89
C HIS A 80 -11.50 -4.49 25.01
N VAL A 81 -10.34 -4.67 24.36
CA VAL A 81 -9.63 -5.96 24.34
C VAL A 81 -8.12 -5.73 24.38
N THR A 82 -7.38 -6.77 24.76
CA THR A 82 -5.90 -6.77 24.76
C THR A 82 -5.30 -7.45 23.53
N VAL A 83 -6.07 -8.33 22.89
CA VAL A 83 -5.69 -9.07 21.69
C VAL A 83 -6.78 -8.94 20.65
N ALA A 84 -6.42 -8.68 19.39
CA ALA A 84 -7.32 -8.63 18.27
C ALA A 84 -6.80 -9.47 17.10
N LEU A 85 -7.72 -10.12 16.36
CA LEU A 85 -7.39 -10.80 15.13
C LEU A 85 -7.55 -9.84 13.94
N ASN A 86 -6.62 -9.92 12.98
CA ASN A 86 -6.67 -9.18 11.74
C ASN A 86 -6.57 -10.10 10.50
N GLY A 87 -6.60 -9.53 9.32
CA GLY A 87 -6.59 -10.25 8.05
C GLY A 87 -5.29 -10.13 7.25
N ASP A 88 -4.19 -9.67 7.86
CA ASP A 88 -2.93 -9.50 7.18
C ASP A 88 -2.37 -10.84 6.68
N GLY A 89 -1.63 -10.81 5.58
CA GLY A 89 -1.16 -12.02 4.89
C GLY A 89 -2.17 -12.65 3.92
N GLY A 90 -3.45 -12.33 4.05
CA GLY A 90 -4.49 -12.92 3.18
C GLY A 90 -4.41 -12.46 1.71
N ASP A 91 -3.82 -11.30 1.43
CA ASP A 91 -3.58 -10.82 0.08
C ASP A 91 -2.34 -11.50 -0.54
N GLU A 92 -1.30 -11.68 0.21
CA GLU A 92 -0.05 -12.30 -0.19
C GLU A 92 -0.22 -13.82 -0.39
N CYS A 93 -0.92 -14.49 0.50
CA CYS A 93 -1.20 -15.92 0.41
C CYS A 93 -2.12 -16.29 -0.76
N PHE A 94 -3.15 -15.48 -1.04
CA PHE A 94 -4.23 -15.82 -1.96
C PHE A 94 -4.37 -14.88 -3.16
N ALA A 95 -3.32 -14.14 -3.50
CA ALA A 95 -3.28 -13.21 -4.64
C ALA A 95 -4.39 -12.14 -4.60
N GLY A 96 -4.49 -11.37 -3.50
CA GLY A 96 -5.55 -10.40 -3.29
C GLY A 96 -5.33 -9.04 -3.95
N TYR A 97 -4.09 -8.63 -4.23
CA TYR A 97 -3.80 -7.34 -4.84
C TYR A 97 -4.07 -7.31 -6.35
N GLU A 98 -4.63 -6.20 -6.82
CA GLU A 98 -4.85 -5.99 -8.26
C GLU A 98 -3.54 -6.11 -9.08
N ARG A 99 -2.39 -5.76 -8.47
CA ARG A 99 -1.08 -5.85 -9.15
C ARG A 99 -0.74 -7.25 -9.63
N TYR A 100 -1.22 -8.30 -8.96
CA TYR A 100 -0.98 -9.67 -9.42
C TYR A 100 -1.65 -9.99 -10.75
N ALA A 101 -2.92 -9.56 -10.91
CA ALA A 101 -3.62 -9.69 -12.18
C ALA A 101 -2.95 -8.85 -13.28
N VAL A 102 -2.49 -7.64 -12.90
CA VAL A 102 -1.78 -6.72 -13.79
C VAL A 102 -0.44 -7.29 -14.23
N MET A 103 0.34 -7.92 -13.33
CA MET A 103 1.59 -8.63 -13.66
C MET A 103 1.35 -9.76 -14.66
N LYS A 104 0.34 -10.59 -14.41
CA LYS A 104 -0.03 -11.72 -15.31
C LYS A 104 -0.47 -11.25 -16.70
N PHE A 105 -1.25 -10.17 -16.75
CA PHE A 105 -1.67 -9.56 -18.00
C PHE A 105 -0.47 -8.97 -18.77
N ALA A 106 0.43 -8.28 -18.08
CA ALA A 106 1.64 -7.74 -18.70
C ALA A 106 2.56 -8.83 -19.26
N GLU A 107 2.64 -10.00 -18.63
CA GLU A 107 3.38 -11.15 -19.17
C GLU A 107 2.77 -11.65 -20.49
N THR A 108 1.44 -11.70 -20.55
CA THR A 108 0.73 -12.06 -21.80
C THR A 108 0.99 -11.01 -22.89
N TYR A 109 0.99 -9.74 -22.52
CA TYR A 109 1.34 -8.64 -23.43
C TYR A 109 2.78 -8.79 -23.97
N HIS A 110 3.73 -9.19 -23.11
CA HIS A 110 5.12 -9.40 -23.54
C HIS A 110 5.32 -10.54 -24.54
N ARG A 111 4.43 -11.53 -24.55
CA ARG A 111 4.46 -12.63 -25.54
C ARG A 111 4.07 -12.17 -26.95
N LEU A 112 3.46 -11.01 -27.09
CA LEU A 112 3.18 -10.44 -28.40
C LEU A 112 4.47 -9.99 -29.09
N PRO A 113 4.61 -10.18 -30.42
CA PRO A 113 5.77 -9.72 -31.18
C PRO A 113 6.04 -8.22 -30.94
N ALA A 114 7.30 -7.84 -30.76
CA ALA A 114 7.70 -6.46 -30.46
C ALA A 114 7.20 -5.43 -31.49
N LYS A 115 7.13 -5.81 -32.76
CA LYS A 115 6.59 -4.94 -33.85
C LYS A 115 5.10 -4.62 -33.64
N LEU A 116 4.29 -5.61 -33.23
CA LEU A 116 2.88 -5.43 -32.92
C LEU A 116 2.68 -4.54 -31.67
N ARG A 117 3.49 -4.75 -30.64
CA ARG A 117 3.43 -3.94 -29.41
C ARG A 117 3.71 -2.47 -29.68
N LYS A 118 4.84 -2.16 -30.34
CA LYS A 118 5.27 -0.77 -30.61
C LYS A 118 4.37 -0.05 -31.58
N HIS A 119 3.93 -0.72 -32.67
CA HIS A 119 3.20 -0.04 -33.74
C HIS A 119 1.70 0.17 -33.46
N PHE A 120 1.06 -0.78 -32.80
CA PHE A 120 -0.40 -0.75 -32.62
C PHE A 120 -0.80 -0.43 -31.18
N VAL A 121 -0.23 -1.12 -30.19
CA VAL A 121 -0.72 -0.99 -28.82
C VAL A 121 -0.19 0.28 -28.17
N GLU A 122 1.13 0.53 -28.22
CA GLU A 122 1.73 1.72 -27.57
C GLU A 122 1.19 3.01 -28.22
N ARG A 123 1.09 3.04 -29.56
CA ARG A 123 0.57 4.21 -30.29
C ARG A 123 -0.91 4.48 -30.02
N ALA A 124 -1.74 3.42 -29.91
CA ALA A 124 -3.15 3.57 -29.53
C ALA A 124 -3.30 4.13 -28.10
N PHE A 125 -2.43 3.74 -27.17
CA PHE A 125 -2.44 4.26 -25.80
C PHE A 125 -1.91 5.69 -25.68
N GLU A 126 -0.96 6.10 -26.52
CA GLU A 126 -0.49 7.49 -26.59
C GLU A 126 -1.61 8.46 -27.03
N MET A 127 -2.50 8.00 -27.91
CA MET A 127 -3.65 8.77 -28.40
C MET A 127 -4.77 8.93 -27.37
N LEU A 128 -4.74 8.20 -26.23
CA LEU A 128 -5.77 8.32 -25.21
C LEU A 128 -5.70 9.69 -24.50
N PRO A 129 -6.85 10.32 -24.22
CA PRO A 129 -6.89 11.63 -23.55
C PRO A 129 -6.16 11.61 -22.20
N SER A 130 -5.42 12.65 -21.89
CA SER A 130 -4.71 12.83 -20.63
C SER A 130 -5.53 13.60 -19.59
N GLY A 131 -6.86 13.50 -19.62
CA GLY A 131 -7.77 14.24 -18.77
C GLY A 131 -8.62 13.33 -17.88
N GLY A 132 -8.60 13.60 -16.56
CA GLY A 132 -9.38 12.91 -15.54
C GLY A 132 -8.53 12.54 -14.34
N GLY A 133 -9.06 12.73 -13.13
CA GLY A 133 -8.34 12.47 -11.86
C GLY A 133 -7.71 11.08 -11.79
N GLY A 134 -6.82 10.86 -10.85
CA GLY A 134 -6.00 9.64 -10.72
C GLY A 134 -6.74 8.29 -10.72
N ARG A 135 -8.06 8.30 -10.56
CA ARG A 135 -8.96 7.15 -10.64
C ARG A 135 -9.51 6.86 -12.06
N SER A 136 -9.21 7.69 -13.07
CA SER A 136 -9.69 7.47 -14.45
C SER A 136 -9.10 6.20 -15.05
N PHE A 137 -9.92 5.46 -15.82
CA PHE A 137 -9.48 4.28 -16.58
C PHE A 137 -8.27 4.60 -17.47
N PHE A 138 -8.29 5.73 -18.14
CA PHE A 138 -7.19 6.16 -19.02
C PHE A 138 -5.88 6.42 -18.27
N THR A 139 -5.94 7.00 -17.07
CA THR A 139 -4.75 7.20 -16.22
C THR A 139 -4.16 5.87 -15.80
N ARG A 140 -5.00 4.89 -15.42
CA ARG A 140 -4.54 3.54 -15.07
C ARG A 140 -3.96 2.80 -16.27
N ALA A 141 -4.61 2.90 -17.43
CA ALA A 141 -4.14 2.28 -18.66
C ALA A 141 -2.76 2.84 -19.08
N LYS A 142 -2.56 4.16 -19.00
CA LYS A 142 -1.24 4.78 -19.23
C LYS A 142 -0.19 4.35 -18.21
N ARG A 143 -0.56 4.28 -16.92
CA ARG A 143 0.35 3.79 -15.87
C ARG A 143 0.73 2.32 -16.13
N PHE A 144 -0.24 1.49 -16.51
CA PHE A 144 0.01 0.10 -16.90
C PHE A 144 1.00 0.02 -18.06
N MET A 145 0.74 0.73 -19.15
CA MET A 145 1.58 0.65 -20.35
C MET A 145 3.02 1.09 -20.11
N ARG A 146 3.24 2.12 -19.30
CA ARG A 146 4.59 2.58 -18.92
C ARG A 146 5.38 1.48 -18.18
N GLY A 147 4.71 0.63 -17.40
CA GLY A 147 5.35 -0.50 -16.71
C GLY A 147 5.39 -1.76 -17.55
N ALA A 148 4.41 -2.00 -18.41
CA ALA A 148 4.24 -3.28 -19.12
C ALA A 148 5.41 -3.64 -20.05
N SER A 149 6.15 -2.66 -20.57
CA SER A 149 7.32 -2.87 -21.42
C SER A 149 8.62 -3.19 -20.65
N LEU A 150 8.63 -3.00 -19.34
CA LEU A 150 9.81 -3.23 -18.49
C LEU A 150 10.05 -4.73 -18.20
N PRO A 151 11.28 -5.15 -17.89
CA PRO A 151 11.58 -6.45 -17.31
C PRO A 151 10.76 -6.73 -16.05
N ARG A 152 10.61 -8.01 -15.66
CA ARG A 152 9.70 -8.44 -14.60
C ARG A 152 9.89 -7.68 -13.28
N VAL A 153 11.11 -7.61 -12.78
CA VAL A 153 11.44 -6.98 -11.50
C VAL A 153 11.25 -5.47 -11.55
N GLU A 154 11.74 -4.82 -12.61
CA GLU A 154 11.55 -3.37 -12.81
C GLU A 154 10.07 -2.99 -12.95
N ARG A 155 9.29 -3.84 -13.62
CA ARG A 155 7.83 -3.70 -13.75
C ARG A 155 7.14 -3.76 -12.40
N TYR A 156 7.50 -4.75 -11.57
CA TYR A 156 6.98 -4.88 -10.22
C TYR A 156 7.33 -3.63 -9.39
N LEU A 157 8.60 -3.23 -9.38
CA LEU A 157 9.07 -2.02 -8.71
C LEU A 157 8.29 -0.77 -9.14
N ARG A 158 8.07 -0.59 -10.44
CA ARG A 158 7.32 0.53 -10.97
C ARG A 158 5.91 0.68 -10.40
N TRP A 159 5.29 -0.43 -10.04
CA TRP A 159 3.92 -0.43 -9.51
C TRP A 159 3.83 -0.32 -7.99
N VAL A 160 4.88 -0.68 -7.26
CA VAL A 160 4.90 -0.60 -5.80
C VAL A 160 5.67 0.60 -5.26
N SER A 161 6.59 1.16 -6.04
CA SER A 161 7.41 2.30 -5.59
C SER A 161 6.63 3.62 -5.57
N VAL A 162 6.87 4.41 -4.54
CA VAL A 162 6.42 5.81 -4.42
C VAL A 162 7.25 6.71 -5.34
N PHE A 163 8.57 6.53 -5.33
CA PHE A 163 9.51 7.17 -6.25
C PHE A 163 10.14 6.09 -7.13
N ASP A 164 9.96 6.19 -8.43
CA ASP A 164 10.68 5.34 -9.38
C ASP A 164 12.10 5.85 -9.68
N THR A 165 12.86 5.10 -10.48
CA THR A 165 14.23 5.47 -10.81
C THR A 165 14.35 6.86 -11.47
N PRO A 166 13.52 7.23 -12.48
CA PRO A 166 13.50 8.58 -13.00
C PRO A 166 13.16 9.65 -11.96
N ASP A 167 12.16 9.42 -11.11
CA ASP A 167 11.76 10.36 -10.06
C ASP A 167 12.92 10.60 -9.07
N LYS A 168 13.62 9.53 -8.67
CA LYS A 168 14.80 9.62 -7.80
C LYS A 168 15.93 10.44 -8.46
N HIS A 169 16.15 10.20 -9.75
CA HIS A 169 17.18 10.93 -10.48
C HIS A 169 16.90 12.43 -10.60
N GLU A 170 15.63 12.84 -10.73
CA GLU A 170 15.23 14.24 -10.70
C GLU A 170 15.35 14.84 -9.28
N LEU A 171 14.99 14.07 -8.24
CA LEU A 171 14.91 14.53 -6.86
C LEU A 171 16.28 14.61 -6.17
N TYR A 172 17.13 13.60 -6.32
CA TYR A 172 18.40 13.48 -5.57
C TYR A 172 19.40 14.55 -5.99
N SER A 173 20.14 15.09 -5.01
CA SER A 173 21.34 15.88 -5.27
C SER A 173 22.38 15.04 -6.00
N ASP A 174 23.38 15.68 -6.58
CA ASP A 174 24.42 14.94 -7.31
C ASP A 174 25.35 14.18 -6.35
N ASP A 175 25.61 14.73 -5.16
CA ASP A 175 26.35 14.05 -4.09
C ASP A 175 25.60 12.80 -3.61
N PHE A 176 24.30 12.91 -3.33
CA PHE A 176 23.49 11.77 -2.87
C PHE A 176 23.32 10.69 -3.95
N LYS A 177 23.29 11.07 -5.23
CA LYS A 177 23.34 10.09 -6.33
C LYS A 177 24.65 9.32 -6.34
N HIS A 178 25.77 10.03 -6.09
CA HIS A 178 27.07 9.38 -6.04
C HIS A 178 27.18 8.41 -4.87
N GLU A 179 26.71 8.80 -3.70
CA GLU A 179 26.69 7.93 -2.51
C GLU A 179 25.80 6.69 -2.70
N THR A 180 24.67 6.83 -3.40
CA THR A 180 23.70 5.73 -3.62
C THR A 180 23.93 4.96 -4.92
N ALA A 181 24.94 5.27 -5.71
CA ALA A 181 25.17 4.69 -7.04
C ALA A 181 25.32 3.15 -7.03
N GLY A 182 25.80 2.57 -5.92
CA GLY A 182 25.94 1.12 -5.74
C GLY A 182 24.65 0.40 -5.30
N TRP A 183 23.56 1.13 -5.01
CA TRP A 183 22.33 0.57 -4.48
C TRP A 183 21.22 0.55 -5.52
N SER A 184 20.59 -0.61 -5.66
CA SER A 184 19.45 -0.77 -6.55
C SER A 184 18.35 -1.59 -5.88
N ALA A 185 17.14 -1.04 -5.88
CA ALA A 185 15.96 -1.80 -5.43
C ALA A 185 15.71 -3.04 -6.31
N THR A 186 16.12 -3.02 -7.58
CA THR A 186 16.07 -4.17 -8.47
C THR A 186 16.96 -5.29 -7.94
N SER A 187 18.21 -4.99 -7.58
CA SER A 187 19.15 -5.98 -7.04
C SER A 187 18.69 -6.60 -5.74
N TRP A 188 17.93 -5.86 -4.93
CA TRP A 188 17.35 -6.38 -3.69
C TRP A 188 16.17 -7.32 -3.93
N LEU A 189 15.36 -7.07 -4.96
CA LEU A 189 14.18 -7.87 -5.28
C LEU A 189 14.50 -9.08 -6.19
N GLU A 190 15.47 -8.94 -7.06
CA GLU A 190 15.80 -9.95 -8.09
C GLU A 190 16.01 -11.37 -7.53
N PRO A 191 16.71 -11.57 -6.38
CA PRO A 191 16.89 -12.90 -5.81
C PRO A 191 15.57 -13.63 -5.56
N TRP A 192 14.52 -12.95 -5.14
CA TRP A 192 13.21 -13.57 -4.85
C TRP A 192 12.50 -14.05 -6.12
N PHE A 193 12.62 -13.29 -7.21
CA PHE A 193 12.12 -13.71 -8.52
C PHE A 193 12.94 -14.87 -9.11
N VAL A 194 14.25 -14.93 -8.84
CA VAL A 194 15.14 -16.02 -9.26
C VAL A 194 14.86 -17.29 -8.45
N HIS A 195 14.67 -17.20 -7.13
CA HIS A 195 14.34 -18.36 -6.28
C HIS A 195 13.03 -19.05 -6.70
N ALA A 196 12.09 -18.30 -7.24
CA ALA A 196 10.87 -18.84 -7.80
C ALA A 196 11.04 -19.40 -9.23
N ASN A 197 12.29 -19.58 -9.70
CA ASN A 197 12.55 -20.09 -11.04
C ASN A 197 11.97 -21.51 -11.21
N GLY A 198 11.13 -21.68 -12.22
CA GLY A 198 10.33 -22.92 -12.41
C GLY A 198 8.88 -22.80 -11.94
N SER A 199 8.57 -21.85 -11.10
CA SER A 199 7.19 -21.46 -10.73
C SER A 199 6.63 -20.44 -11.72
N GLY A 200 5.31 -20.28 -11.74
CA GLY A 200 4.66 -19.25 -12.56
C GLY A 200 5.01 -17.82 -12.09
N LEU A 201 4.75 -16.84 -12.95
CA LEU A 201 4.97 -15.42 -12.60
C LEU A 201 4.19 -14.97 -11.37
N LEU A 202 2.98 -15.51 -11.20
CA LEU A 202 2.16 -15.18 -10.02
C LEU A 202 2.86 -15.64 -8.74
N ASP A 203 3.32 -16.89 -8.68
CA ASP A 203 3.98 -17.44 -7.50
C ASP A 203 5.31 -16.72 -7.22
N ALA A 204 6.07 -16.34 -8.26
CA ALA A 204 7.26 -15.51 -8.09
C ALA A 204 6.94 -14.12 -7.49
N THR A 205 5.83 -13.52 -7.91
CA THR A 205 5.40 -12.21 -7.38
C THR A 205 4.90 -12.33 -5.95
N LEU A 206 4.15 -13.40 -5.62
CA LEU A 206 3.69 -13.68 -4.26
C LEU A 206 4.88 -13.93 -3.33
N LEU A 207 5.88 -14.69 -3.77
CA LEU A 207 7.11 -14.90 -3.00
C LEU A 207 7.85 -13.60 -2.74
N ALA A 208 8.01 -12.76 -3.76
CA ALA A 208 8.66 -11.46 -3.60
C ALA A 208 7.91 -10.58 -2.58
N ASP A 209 6.57 -10.51 -2.64
CA ASP A 209 5.77 -9.79 -1.66
C ASP A 209 5.91 -10.38 -0.24
N THR A 210 5.84 -11.70 -0.11
CA THR A 210 5.93 -12.39 1.19
C THR A 210 7.29 -12.19 1.85
N MET A 211 8.36 -12.10 1.07
CA MET A 211 9.73 -11.96 1.57
C MET A 211 10.20 -10.51 1.71
N THR A 212 9.45 -9.55 1.16
CA THR A 212 9.88 -8.15 1.15
C THR A 212 8.80 -7.19 1.66
N TYR A 213 7.72 -7.01 0.91
CA TYR A 213 6.66 -6.04 1.23
C TYR A 213 5.91 -6.41 2.51
N LEU A 214 5.55 -7.68 2.67
CA LEU A 214 4.82 -8.14 3.86
C LEU A 214 5.62 -7.89 5.16
N PRO A 215 6.86 -8.39 5.32
CA PRO A 215 7.60 -8.22 6.59
C PRO A 215 8.12 -6.80 6.82
N ASN A 216 8.51 -6.06 5.77
CA ASN A 216 9.20 -4.78 5.93
C ASN A 216 8.27 -3.55 5.82
N ASP A 217 7.03 -3.74 5.40
CA ASP A 217 6.04 -2.64 5.34
C ASP A 217 4.79 -3.00 6.15
N LEU A 218 4.03 -4.03 5.76
CA LEU A 218 2.73 -4.30 6.35
C LEU A 218 2.81 -4.76 7.81
N LEU A 219 3.68 -5.72 8.12
CA LEU A 219 3.79 -6.25 9.47
C LEU A 219 4.47 -5.27 10.43
N VAL A 220 5.51 -4.57 9.99
CA VAL A 220 6.13 -3.46 10.74
C VAL A 220 5.08 -2.41 11.09
N LYS A 221 4.23 -2.02 10.11
CA LYS A 221 3.15 -1.08 10.35
C LYS A 221 2.21 -1.53 11.45
N VAL A 222 1.68 -2.73 11.30
CA VAL A 222 0.65 -3.23 12.22
C VAL A 222 1.21 -3.45 13.61
N ASP A 223 2.37 -4.08 13.71
CA ASP A 223 2.99 -4.39 14.99
C ASP A 223 3.31 -3.11 15.77
N ILE A 224 4.04 -2.18 15.16
CA ILE A 224 4.47 -0.95 15.84
C ILE A 224 3.27 -0.07 16.19
N ALA A 225 2.32 0.16 15.26
CA ALA A 225 1.17 1.00 15.54
C ALA A 225 0.23 0.41 16.59
N SER A 226 0.07 -0.92 16.64
CA SER A 226 -0.76 -1.57 17.65
C SER A 226 -0.06 -1.65 19.01
N MET A 227 1.25 -1.94 19.02
CA MET A 227 2.05 -2.00 20.25
C MET A 227 2.27 -0.62 20.88
N ALA A 228 2.26 0.46 20.09
CA ALA A 228 2.27 1.84 20.62
C ALA A 228 1.11 2.12 21.60
N VAL A 229 0.04 1.34 21.52
CA VAL A 229 -1.11 1.40 22.43
C VAL A 229 -1.33 0.10 23.21
N SER A 230 -0.34 -0.80 23.24
CA SER A 230 -0.36 -2.08 23.95
C SER A 230 -1.50 -3.03 23.51
N LEU A 231 -1.86 -3.01 22.24
CA LEU A 231 -2.77 -3.98 21.61
C LEU A 231 -1.95 -5.05 20.87
N GLU A 232 -2.14 -6.32 21.23
CA GLU A 232 -1.55 -7.43 20.48
C GLU A 232 -2.42 -7.75 19.26
N ALA A 233 -1.86 -7.62 18.05
CA ALA A 233 -2.50 -7.99 16.79
C ALA A 233 -2.02 -9.38 16.33
N ARG A 234 -2.94 -10.28 16.01
CA ARG A 234 -2.63 -11.62 15.49
C ARG A 234 -3.27 -11.84 14.13
N SER A 235 -2.49 -12.40 13.21
CA SER A 235 -2.89 -12.63 11.81
C SER A 235 -2.95 -14.13 11.51
N PRO A 236 -4.14 -14.78 11.57
CA PRO A 236 -4.27 -16.21 11.33
C PRO A 236 -3.81 -16.67 9.93
N PHE A 237 -3.83 -15.77 8.93
CA PHE A 237 -3.29 -16.08 7.60
C PHE A 237 -1.77 -16.22 7.56
N LEU A 238 -1.08 -15.73 8.59
CA LEU A 238 0.38 -15.80 8.72
C LEU A 238 0.85 -17.02 9.51
N ASP A 239 -0.07 -17.90 9.95
CA ASP A 239 0.32 -19.20 10.44
C ASP A 239 1.08 -19.95 9.34
N HIS A 240 2.26 -20.52 9.68
CA HIS A 240 3.11 -21.17 8.69
C HIS A 240 2.43 -22.31 7.94
N HIS A 241 1.52 -23.06 8.59
CA HIS A 241 0.75 -24.10 7.90
C HIS A 241 -0.21 -23.52 6.86
N VAL A 242 -0.79 -22.33 7.14
CA VAL A 242 -1.64 -21.62 6.17
C VAL A 242 -0.83 -21.09 5.00
N ILE A 243 0.36 -20.52 5.27
CA ILE A 243 1.26 -20.02 4.24
C ILE A 243 1.75 -21.16 3.34
N GLU A 244 2.23 -22.27 3.93
CA GLU A 244 2.70 -23.45 3.19
C GLU A 244 1.58 -24.06 2.33
N PHE A 245 0.37 -24.21 2.92
CA PHE A 245 -0.78 -24.65 2.17
C PHE A 245 -1.10 -23.72 1.00
N ALA A 246 -1.17 -22.41 1.23
CA ALA A 246 -1.45 -21.44 0.20
C ALA A 246 -0.36 -21.44 -0.90
N ALA A 247 0.91 -21.58 -0.53
CA ALA A 247 2.01 -21.70 -1.47
C ALA A 247 1.88 -22.95 -2.36
N SER A 248 1.42 -24.07 -1.81
CA SER A 248 1.23 -25.33 -2.55
C SER A 248 0.08 -25.29 -3.56
N LEU A 249 -0.83 -24.33 -3.47
CA LEU A 249 -1.99 -24.23 -4.35
C LEU A 249 -1.59 -23.82 -5.77
N PRO A 250 -2.19 -24.43 -6.82
CA PRO A 250 -2.04 -23.95 -8.18
C PRO A 250 -2.48 -22.49 -8.35
N GLU A 251 -1.79 -21.73 -9.21
CA GLU A 251 -2.07 -20.31 -9.45
C GLU A 251 -3.54 -20.01 -9.76
N ASN A 252 -4.24 -20.90 -10.49
CA ASN A 252 -5.63 -20.70 -10.89
C ASN A 252 -6.64 -20.81 -9.72
N LEU A 253 -6.20 -21.35 -8.58
CA LEU A 253 -6.98 -21.33 -7.33
C LEU A 253 -6.75 -20.05 -6.52
N LYS A 254 -5.66 -19.35 -6.75
CA LYS A 254 -5.36 -18.04 -6.14
C LYS A 254 -5.94 -16.90 -6.98
N LEU A 255 -5.61 -16.88 -8.28
CA LEU A 255 -6.04 -15.88 -9.26
C LEU A 255 -6.65 -16.54 -10.49
N ARG A 256 -7.94 -16.30 -10.75
CA ARG A 256 -8.63 -16.84 -11.92
C ARG A 256 -9.14 -15.72 -12.83
N GLY A 257 -8.50 -15.51 -13.97
CA GLY A 257 -8.74 -14.34 -14.80
C GLY A 257 -8.40 -13.06 -14.04
N LEU A 258 -9.39 -12.22 -13.77
CA LEU A 258 -9.27 -11.01 -12.94
C LEU A 258 -9.80 -11.22 -11.51
N THR A 259 -10.28 -12.41 -11.18
CA THR A 259 -10.82 -12.71 -9.84
C THR A 259 -9.68 -13.07 -8.90
N THR A 260 -9.37 -12.14 -8.01
CA THR A 260 -8.41 -12.30 -6.92
C THR A 260 -9.01 -13.11 -5.77
N LYS A 261 -8.15 -13.76 -4.92
CA LYS A 261 -8.57 -14.59 -3.78
C LYS A 261 -9.60 -15.65 -4.16
N TYR A 262 -9.45 -16.27 -5.33
CA TYR A 262 -10.51 -17.10 -5.94
C TYR A 262 -11.00 -18.22 -5.01
N LEU A 263 -10.08 -19.04 -4.47
CA LEU A 263 -10.43 -20.13 -3.54
C LEU A 263 -11.03 -19.58 -2.24
N LEU A 264 -10.41 -18.56 -1.67
CA LEU A 264 -10.89 -17.94 -0.43
C LEU A 264 -12.32 -17.39 -0.60
N LYS A 265 -12.59 -16.69 -1.68
CA LYS A 265 -13.95 -16.20 -2.00
C LYS A 265 -14.96 -17.37 -2.16
N LYS A 266 -14.54 -18.49 -2.76
CA LYS A 266 -15.40 -19.68 -2.89
C LYS A 266 -15.79 -20.26 -1.52
N VAL A 267 -14.84 -20.34 -0.59
CA VAL A 267 -15.09 -20.79 0.78
C VAL A 267 -16.03 -19.81 1.49
N LEU A 268 -15.70 -18.52 1.41
CA LEU A 268 -16.45 -17.46 2.08
C LEU A 268 -17.88 -17.26 1.57
N LYS A 269 -18.20 -17.68 0.34
CA LYS A 269 -19.61 -17.66 -0.17
C LYS A 269 -20.60 -18.45 0.68
N ARG A 270 -20.12 -19.39 1.47
CA ARG A 270 -20.94 -20.18 2.39
C ARG A 270 -21.09 -19.54 3.77
N LEU A 271 -20.22 -18.56 4.07
CA LEU A 271 -20.05 -17.98 5.40
C LEU A 271 -20.45 -16.51 5.45
N LEU A 272 -20.46 -15.80 4.32
CA LEU A 272 -20.67 -14.36 4.26
C LEU A 272 -21.66 -13.96 3.16
N PRO A 273 -22.34 -12.81 3.31
CA PRO A 273 -23.18 -12.25 2.28
C PRO A 273 -22.41 -12.00 0.97
N SER A 274 -23.05 -12.28 -0.17
CA SER A 274 -22.43 -12.19 -1.50
C SER A 274 -21.92 -10.77 -1.82
N GLU A 275 -22.65 -9.75 -1.37
CA GLU A 275 -22.28 -8.34 -1.60
C GLU A 275 -20.92 -7.96 -0.99
N ASN A 276 -20.52 -8.63 0.09
CA ASN A 276 -19.22 -8.42 0.72
C ASN A 276 -18.06 -9.07 -0.06
N LEU A 277 -18.36 -10.11 -0.85
CA LEU A 277 -17.33 -10.87 -1.58
C LEU A 277 -16.99 -10.27 -2.95
N ASP A 278 -17.98 -9.63 -3.58
CA ASP A 278 -17.84 -9.11 -4.95
C ASP A 278 -17.37 -7.65 -4.99
N ARG A 279 -17.17 -7.03 -3.81
CA ARG A 279 -16.65 -5.66 -3.72
C ARG A 279 -15.22 -5.55 -4.22
N ARG A 280 -14.89 -4.38 -4.74
CA ARG A 280 -13.52 -4.04 -5.09
C ARG A 280 -12.67 -3.89 -3.83
N LYS A 281 -11.41 -4.38 -3.89
CA LYS A 281 -10.43 -4.12 -2.83
C LYS A 281 -10.23 -2.61 -2.63
N MET A 282 -10.40 -2.15 -1.41
CA MET A 282 -10.02 -0.81 -0.98
C MET A 282 -8.87 -0.92 0.02
N GLY A 283 -7.85 -0.07 -0.13
CA GLY A 283 -6.75 0.01 0.82
C GLY A 283 -7.17 0.80 2.07
N PHE A 284 -6.50 0.55 3.18
CA PHE A 284 -6.68 1.28 4.44
C PHE A 284 -5.97 2.64 4.35
N GLY A 285 -6.46 3.50 3.46
CA GLY A 285 -5.85 4.79 3.14
C GLY A 285 -6.50 5.97 3.86
N VAL A 286 -5.76 7.05 3.96
CA VAL A 286 -6.20 8.35 4.47
C VAL A 286 -6.12 9.42 3.38
N PRO A 287 -6.91 10.48 3.46
CA PRO A 287 -6.97 11.51 2.42
C PRO A 287 -5.79 12.51 2.50
N ILE A 288 -4.52 12.01 2.57
CA ILE A 288 -3.32 12.85 2.71
C ILE A 288 -3.23 13.93 1.62
N GLY A 289 -3.73 13.64 0.41
CA GLY A 289 -3.76 14.62 -0.65
C GLY A 289 -4.71 15.80 -0.38
N HIS A 290 -5.79 15.60 0.36
CA HIS A 290 -6.66 16.67 0.85
C HIS A 290 -5.98 17.45 1.98
N TRP A 291 -5.39 16.76 2.93
CA TRP A 291 -4.69 17.39 4.06
C TRP A 291 -3.56 18.31 3.59
N PHE A 292 -2.75 17.87 2.64
CA PHE A 292 -1.65 18.68 2.09
C PHE A 292 -2.08 19.85 1.20
N ARG A 293 -3.34 19.89 0.80
CA ARG A 293 -3.95 21.05 0.10
C ARG A 293 -4.78 21.93 1.05
N GLY A 294 -4.98 21.50 2.28
CA GLY A 294 -5.78 22.15 3.30
C GLY A 294 -5.03 22.33 4.61
N GLU A 295 -5.47 21.66 5.64
CA GLU A 295 -5.03 21.84 7.03
C GLU A 295 -3.55 21.60 7.29
N LEU A 296 -2.94 20.63 6.60
CA LEU A 296 -1.52 20.32 6.74
C LEU A 296 -0.61 21.05 5.73
N GLN A 297 -1.13 21.95 4.90
CA GLN A 297 -0.35 22.61 3.87
C GLN A 297 0.82 23.42 4.43
N ASN A 298 0.56 24.21 5.46
CA ASN A 298 1.60 25.04 6.10
C ASN A 298 2.62 24.16 6.81
N PHE A 299 2.17 23.21 7.60
CA PHE A 299 3.04 22.27 8.30
C PHE A 299 3.97 21.52 7.34
N LEU A 300 3.43 20.99 6.24
CA LEU A 300 4.23 20.34 5.20
C LEU A 300 5.31 21.27 4.68
N ARG A 301 4.94 22.49 4.28
CA ARG A 301 5.88 23.47 3.71
C ARG A 301 6.96 23.89 4.70
N GLU A 302 6.57 24.20 5.93
CA GLU A 302 7.50 24.62 6.99
C GLU A 302 8.46 23.49 7.37
N THR A 303 8.04 22.23 7.28
CA THR A 303 8.88 21.09 7.60
C THR A 303 9.86 20.78 6.46
N ILE A 304 9.36 20.41 5.27
CA ILE A 304 10.23 19.89 4.19
C ILE A 304 10.94 20.99 3.37
N LEU A 305 10.52 22.24 3.46
CA LEU A 305 11.17 23.39 2.83
C LEU A 305 11.92 24.27 3.84
N SER A 306 12.06 23.83 5.11
CA SER A 306 12.86 24.54 6.11
C SER A 306 14.32 24.66 5.63
N GLN A 307 15.00 25.69 6.10
CA GLN A 307 16.42 25.86 5.78
C GLN A 307 17.23 24.62 6.19
N LYS A 308 16.89 23.99 7.34
CA LYS A 308 17.54 22.80 7.85
C LYS A 308 17.31 21.60 6.95
N ALA A 309 16.07 21.32 6.54
CA ALA A 309 15.74 20.23 5.63
C ALA A 309 16.45 20.35 4.28
N LEU A 310 16.46 21.56 3.71
CA LEU A 310 17.14 21.81 2.43
C LEU A 310 18.68 21.75 2.53
N ALA A 311 19.22 22.10 3.70
CA ALA A 311 20.67 22.05 3.95
C ALA A 311 21.22 20.63 4.20
N ARG A 312 20.36 19.60 4.34
CA ARG A 312 20.81 18.20 4.46
C ARG A 312 21.56 17.69 3.23
N GLY A 313 21.39 18.32 2.08
CA GLY A 313 22.09 17.97 0.85
C GLY A 313 21.61 16.70 0.15
N LEU A 314 20.55 16.03 0.65
CA LEU A 314 20.03 14.80 0.05
C LEU A 314 19.27 15.07 -1.26
N PHE A 315 18.48 16.13 -1.29
CA PHE A 315 17.57 16.43 -2.39
C PHE A 315 17.84 17.79 -2.99
N LYS A 316 17.57 17.95 -4.28
CA LYS A 316 17.61 19.23 -4.96
C LYS A 316 16.49 20.13 -4.44
N PRO A 317 16.79 21.30 -3.86
CA PRO A 317 15.77 22.19 -3.30
C PRO A 317 14.67 22.58 -4.28
N GLU A 318 15.03 22.81 -5.55
CA GLU A 318 14.09 23.15 -6.62
C GLU A 318 13.15 21.98 -6.96
N ALA A 319 13.61 20.72 -6.87
CA ALA A 319 12.78 19.56 -7.10
C ALA A 319 11.74 19.39 -5.97
N VAL A 320 12.16 19.56 -4.71
CA VAL A 320 11.23 19.50 -3.56
C VAL A 320 10.19 20.62 -3.66
N ARG A 321 10.59 21.87 -3.96
CA ARG A 321 9.65 22.97 -4.15
C ARG A 321 8.67 22.71 -5.27
N ARG A 322 9.13 22.17 -6.39
CA ARG A 322 8.28 21.82 -7.55
C ARG A 322 7.21 20.78 -7.18
N LEU A 323 7.56 19.73 -6.42
CA LEU A 323 6.60 18.73 -5.96
C LEU A 323 5.49 19.40 -5.12
N VAL A 324 5.84 20.24 -4.16
CA VAL A 324 4.90 20.96 -3.30
C VAL A 324 3.99 21.87 -4.15
N GLU A 325 4.54 22.66 -5.06
CA GLU A 325 3.78 23.60 -5.87
C GLU A 325 2.77 22.90 -6.79
N LEU A 326 3.22 21.91 -7.55
CA LEU A 326 2.36 21.17 -8.48
C LEU A 326 1.23 20.45 -7.74
N HIS A 327 1.52 19.90 -6.54
CA HIS A 327 0.50 19.27 -5.70
C HIS A 327 -0.52 20.28 -5.18
N THR A 328 -0.05 21.40 -4.62
CA THR A 328 -0.90 22.45 -4.05
C THR A 328 -1.79 23.11 -5.11
N ARG A 329 -1.26 23.36 -6.31
CA ARG A 329 -2.01 23.91 -7.46
C ARG A 329 -2.98 22.90 -8.10
N ARG A 330 -3.02 21.66 -7.62
CA ARG A 330 -3.84 20.54 -8.17
C ARG A 330 -3.49 20.17 -9.60
N GLU A 331 -2.32 20.55 -10.08
CA GLU A 331 -1.84 20.20 -11.43
C GLU A 331 -1.45 18.72 -11.51
N ARG A 332 -0.87 18.19 -10.41
CA ARG A 332 -0.53 16.77 -10.27
C ARG A 332 -0.65 16.33 -8.82
N ASP A 333 -1.01 15.06 -8.61
CA ASP A 333 -1.07 14.47 -7.27
C ASP A 333 0.30 13.86 -6.91
N PHE A 334 0.95 14.44 -5.89
CA PHE A 334 2.19 13.98 -5.31
C PHE A 334 2.06 13.66 -3.81
N SER A 335 0.85 13.34 -3.37
CA SER A 335 0.55 13.12 -1.94
C SER A 335 1.48 12.12 -1.28
N HIS A 336 1.68 10.96 -1.90
CA HIS A 336 2.56 9.92 -1.34
C HIS A 336 4.03 10.33 -1.34
N GLN A 337 4.50 11.00 -2.40
CA GLN A 337 5.88 11.51 -2.46
C GLN A 337 6.15 12.55 -1.35
N LEU A 338 5.23 13.50 -1.19
CA LEU A 338 5.33 14.52 -0.15
C LEU A 338 5.22 13.91 1.25
N TRP A 339 4.39 12.89 1.42
CA TRP A 339 4.30 12.15 2.67
C TRP A 339 5.63 11.47 3.01
N THR A 340 6.26 10.81 2.04
CA THR A 340 7.57 10.16 2.24
C THR A 340 8.63 11.17 2.65
N LEU A 341 8.69 12.34 2.00
CA LEU A 341 9.64 13.40 2.35
C LEU A 341 9.35 14.00 3.73
N LEU A 342 8.07 14.17 4.08
CA LEU A 342 7.66 14.65 5.40
C LEU A 342 8.09 13.70 6.51
N MET A 343 7.80 12.41 6.38
CA MET A 343 8.15 11.40 7.38
C MET A 343 9.67 11.27 7.55
N LEU A 344 10.42 11.33 6.46
CA LEU A 344 11.88 11.35 6.50
C LEU A 344 12.41 12.56 7.28
N GLU A 345 11.89 13.77 7.00
CA GLU A 345 12.34 14.99 7.69
C GLU A 345 11.95 14.97 9.18
N LEU A 346 10.74 14.50 9.52
CA LEU A 346 10.32 14.36 10.92
C LEU A 346 11.21 13.35 11.68
N TRP A 347 11.63 12.28 11.02
CA TRP A 347 12.56 11.33 11.59
C TRP A 347 13.95 11.98 11.83
N PHE A 348 14.47 12.74 10.87
CA PHE A 348 15.71 13.47 11.06
C PHE A 348 15.64 14.43 12.25
N GLN A 349 14.54 15.18 12.37
CA GLN A 349 14.33 16.11 13.48
C GLN A 349 14.26 15.42 14.85
N LYS A 350 13.76 14.18 14.88
CA LYS A 350 13.62 13.43 16.14
C LYS A 350 14.92 12.74 16.56
N PHE A 351 15.67 12.16 15.62
CA PHE A 351 16.74 11.22 15.94
C PHE A 351 18.16 11.70 15.59
N ILE A 352 18.29 12.69 14.71
CA ILE A 352 19.61 13.14 14.21
C ILE A 352 19.92 14.57 14.65
N ASP A 353 18.94 15.42 14.74
CA ASP A 353 19.05 16.84 15.07
C ASP A 353 19.13 17.12 16.56
#